data_9f2f7cb05c06c5745033c82312d9aac2
#
_entry.id   9f2f7cb05c06c5745033c82312d9aac2
#
_cell.length_a   1.000
_cell.length_b   1.000
_cell.length_c   1.000
_cell.angle_alpha   90.00
_cell.angle_beta   90.00
_cell.angle_gamma   90.00
#
_symmetry.space_group_name_H-M   'P 1'
#
loop_
_entity.id
_entity.type
_entity.pdbx_description
1 polymer ?
#
loop_
_entity_poly.entity_id
_entity_poly.type
_entity_poly.pdbx_seq_one_letter_code
_entity_poly.pdbx_strand_id
1 'polypeptide(L)'
;MKKFDDNSALQSFELIEQVEKLSTQENSLRSQVEKALNRYFSHIEGEPVTDLHRMVISEVEIPLFKAVMKHTGNNQSKASVMLGINRGTLRTKLKSYGLL
;
A
#
# COMPACT_ATOMS: atom_id res chain seq x y z
N MET A 1 1.10 -13.51 28.26
CA MET A 1 0.04 -13.90 27.44
C MET A 1 -0.91 -12.81 27.13
N LYS A 2 -1.66 -12.43 28.06
CA LYS A 2 -2.58 -11.36 27.87
C LYS A 2 -1.93 -10.09 27.44
N LYS A 3 -0.79 -9.79 28.04
CA LYS A 3 -0.05 -8.61 27.73
C LYS A 3 0.37 -8.57 26.26
N PHE A 4 0.72 -9.72 25.71
CA PHE A 4 1.08 -9.81 24.31
C PHE A 4 -0.12 -9.53 23.43
N ASP A 5 -1.26 -10.13 23.78
CA ASP A 5 -2.48 -9.93 23.01
C ASP A 5 -2.95 -8.48 23.12
N ASP A 6 -2.86 -7.90 24.31
CA ASP A 6 -3.24 -6.52 24.52
C ASP A 6 -2.37 -5.57 23.69
N ASN A 7 -1.07 -5.84 23.62
CA ASN A 7 -0.17 -5.01 22.82
C ASN A 7 -0.51 -5.07 21.33
N SER A 8 -0.80 -6.27 20.83
CA SER A 8 -1.18 -6.43 19.44
C SER A 8 -2.47 -5.68 19.13
N ALA A 9 -3.45 -5.78 20.02
CA ALA A 9 -4.72 -5.11 19.85
C ALA A 9 -4.54 -3.59 19.86
N LEU A 10 -3.72 -3.08 20.77
CA LEU A 10 -3.45 -1.64 20.85
C LEU A 10 -2.77 -1.13 19.61
N GLN A 11 -1.77 -1.86 19.10
CA GLN A 11 -1.07 -1.45 17.89
C GLN A 11 -2.00 -1.42 16.70
N SER A 12 -2.87 -2.41 16.57
CA SER A 12 -3.84 -2.46 15.47
C SER A 12 -4.82 -1.31 15.57
N PHE A 13 -5.25 -1.00 16.77
CA PHE A 13 -6.19 0.08 17.01
C PHE A 13 -5.58 1.44 16.68
N GLU A 14 -4.34 1.65 17.10
CA GLU A 14 -3.63 2.87 16.79
C GLU A 14 -3.43 3.05 15.30
N LEU A 15 -3.13 1.97 14.60
CA LEU A 15 -2.98 2.02 13.15
C LEU A 15 -4.28 2.40 12.47
N ILE A 16 -5.38 1.82 12.91
CA ILE A 16 -6.70 2.14 12.37
C ILE A 16 -7.01 3.62 12.58
N GLU A 17 -6.74 4.15 13.78
CA GLU A 17 -6.94 5.56 14.08
C GLU A 17 -6.11 6.44 13.15
N GLN A 18 -4.86 6.09 12.92
CA GLN A 18 -3.99 6.85 12.02
C GLN A 18 -4.49 6.84 10.60
N VAL A 19 -4.96 5.70 10.13
CA VAL A 19 -5.50 5.58 8.78
C VAL A 19 -6.76 6.43 8.63
N GLU A 20 -7.63 6.40 9.63
CA GLU A 20 -8.84 7.22 9.62
C GLU A 20 -8.52 8.70 9.63
N LYS A 21 -7.55 9.12 10.45
CA LYS A 21 -7.09 10.48 10.47
C LYS A 21 -6.57 10.91 9.10
N LEU A 22 -5.72 10.08 8.51
CA LEU A 22 -5.16 10.37 7.19
C LEU A 22 -6.23 10.48 6.13
N SER A 23 -7.27 9.67 6.21
CA SER A 23 -8.32 9.68 5.20
C SER A 23 -9.27 10.87 5.33
N THR A 24 -9.25 11.59 6.47
CA THR A 24 -10.09 12.78 6.65
C THR A 24 -9.32 14.08 6.48
N GLN A 25 -7.99 14.01 6.33
CA GLN A 25 -7.16 15.20 6.17
C GLN A 25 -6.96 15.53 4.70
N GLU A 26 -6.71 16.81 4.42
CA GLU A 26 -6.43 17.26 3.06
C GLU A 26 -5.21 16.59 2.45
N ASN A 27 -4.25 16.17 3.29
CA ASN A 27 -3.03 15.51 2.85
C ASN A 27 -3.08 13.99 2.98
N SER A 28 -4.26 13.41 3.18
CA SER A 28 -4.38 11.97 3.29
C SER A 28 -3.95 11.28 1.98
N LEU A 29 -3.57 10.03 2.07
CA LEU A 29 -3.24 9.25 0.88
C LEU A 29 -4.42 9.24 -0.09
N ARG A 30 -5.63 9.03 0.41
CA ARG A 30 -6.84 9.03 -0.40
C ARG A 30 -6.99 10.35 -1.15
N SER A 31 -6.82 11.45 -0.45
CA SER A 31 -6.91 12.79 -1.03
C SER A 31 -5.84 13.02 -2.09
N GLN A 32 -4.61 12.57 -1.83
CA GLN A 32 -3.52 12.72 -2.79
C GLN A 32 -3.78 11.91 -4.07
N VAL A 33 -4.35 10.71 -3.92
CA VAL A 33 -4.71 9.90 -5.09
C VAL A 33 -5.78 10.59 -5.92
N GLU A 34 -6.80 11.14 -5.27
CA GLU A 34 -7.86 11.89 -5.97
C GLU A 34 -7.28 13.06 -6.75
N LYS A 35 -6.42 13.84 -6.11
CA LYS A 35 -5.80 15.00 -6.75
C LYS A 35 -4.94 14.58 -7.94
N ALA A 36 -4.18 13.50 -7.76
CA ALA A 36 -3.31 12.99 -8.83
C ALA A 36 -4.14 12.53 -10.03
N LEU A 37 -5.25 11.84 -9.77
CA LEU A 37 -6.13 11.36 -10.83
C LEU A 37 -6.82 12.51 -11.56
N ASN A 38 -7.25 13.52 -10.83
CA ASN A 38 -7.87 14.69 -11.44
C ASN A 38 -6.89 15.41 -12.37
N ARG A 39 -5.63 15.53 -11.95
CA ARG A 39 -4.58 16.11 -12.79
C ARG A 39 -4.35 15.27 -14.03
N TYR A 40 -4.29 13.96 -13.84
CA TYR A 40 -4.06 13.04 -14.95
C TYR A 40 -5.16 13.17 -16.00
N PHE A 41 -6.43 13.14 -15.57
CA PHE A 41 -7.55 13.25 -16.48
C PHE A 41 -7.61 14.59 -17.21
N SER A 42 -7.14 15.66 -16.57
CA SER A 42 -7.15 16.97 -17.22
C SER A 42 -6.05 17.10 -18.28
N HIS A 43 -5.06 16.22 -18.28
CA HIS A 43 -3.94 16.28 -19.23
C HIS A 43 -4.04 15.30 -20.38
N ILE A 44 -4.91 14.30 -20.32
CA ILE A 44 -4.99 13.30 -21.39
C ILE A 44 -5.81 13.74 -22.59
N GLU A 45 -6.63 14.78 -22.43
CA GLU A 45 -7.34 15.42 -23.54
C GLU A 45 -8.03 14.48 -24.53
N GLY A 46 -8.81 13.55 -24.00
CA GLY A 46 -9.59 12.66 -24.83
C GLY A 46 -8.87 11.43 -25.32
N GLU A 47 -7.63 11.23 -24.96
CA GLU A 47 -6.93 10.00 -25.29
C GLU A 47 -7.53 8.83 -24.52
N PRO A 48 -7.63 7.66 -25.15
CA PRO A 48 -8.21 6.50 -24.43
C PRO A 48 -7.31 6.08 -23.29
N VAL A 49 -7.93 5.80 -22.14
CA VAL A 49 -7.22 5.33 -20.96
C VAL A 49 -7.47 3.85 -20.81
N THR A 50 -6.37 3.10 -20.78
CA THR A 50 -6.42 1.66 -20.53
C THR A 50 -5.46 1.35 -19.38
N ASP A 51 -5.64 0.24 -18.72
CA ASP A 51 -4.75 -0.18 -17.64
C ASP A 51 -4.63 0.79 -16.48
N LEU A 52 -5.61 1.67 -16.29
CA LEU A 52 -5.56 2.65 -15.21
C LEU A 52 -5.45 2.00 -13.83
N HIS A 53 -6.20 0.94 -13.62
CA HIS A 53 -6.14 0.22 -12.34
C HIS A 53 -4.72 -0.25 -12.06
N ARG A 54 -4.09 -0.90 -13.03
CA ARG A 54 -2.72 -1.40 -12.86
C ARG A 54 -1.73 -0.26 -12.59
N MET A 55 -1.90 0.85 -13.31
CA MET A 55 -1.05 2.03 -13.12
C MET A 55 -1.12 2.55 -11.70
N VAL A 56 -2.33 2.76 -11.19
CA VAL A 56 -2.54 3.32 -9.85
C VAL A 56 -2.08 2.33 -8.79
N ILE A 57 -2.43 1.07 -8.94
CA ILE A 57 -2.07 0.04 -7.95
C ILE A 57 -0.55 -0.13 -7.88
N SER A 58 0.14 -0.10 -9.01
CA SER A 58 1.60 -0.23 -8.98
C SER A 58 2.27 0.95 -8.30
N GLU A 59 1.72 2.16 -8.47
CA GLU A 59 2.26 3.35 -7.80
C GLU A 59 2.16 3.23 -6.28
N VAL A 60 1.15 2.56 -5.77
CA VAL A 60 0.97 2.34 -4.33
C VAL A 60 1.74 1.11 -3.87
N GLU A 61 1.71 0.03 -4.64
CA GLU A 61 2.34 -1.22 -4.23
C GLU A 61 3.86 -1.15 -4.19
N ILE A 62 4.47 -0.43 -5.11
CA ILE A 62 5.94 -0.35 -5.14
C ILE A 62 6.49 0.22 -3.82
N PRO A 63 6.09 1.40 -3.37
CA PRO A 63 6.59 1.92 -2.10
C PRO A 63 6.12 1.09 -0.90
N LEU A 64 4.92 0.53 -0.95
CA LEU A 64 4.40 -0.31 0.12
C LEU A 64 5.27 -1.55 0.29
N PHE A 65 5.56 -2.25 -0.80
CA PHE A 65 6.37 -3.47 -0.75
C PHE A 65 7.80 -3.17 -0.35
N LYS A 66 8.37 -2.07 -0.85
CA LYS A 66 9.72 -1.64 -0.43
C LYS A 66 9.78 -1.44 1.07
N ALA A 67 8.80 -0.73 1.63
CA ALA A 67 8.77 -0.45 3.05
C ALA A 67 8.62 -1.72 3.88
N VAL A 68 7.74 -2.61 3.47
CA VAL A 68 7.49 -3.86 4.21
C VAL A 68 8.70 -4.80 4.11
N MET A 69 9.31 -4.91 2.94
CA MET A 69 10.50 -5.74 2.78
C MET A 69 11.65 -5.21 3.64
N LYS A 70 11.82 -3.91 3.69
CA LYS A 70 12.84 -3.30 4.55
C LYS A 70 12.54 -3.57 6.02
N HIS A 71 11.29 -3.40 6.41
CA HIS A 71 10.87 -3.60 7.81
C HIS A 71 11.07 -5.05 8.26
N THR A 72 10.86 -6.01 7.37
CA THR A 72 10.97 -7.44 7.69
C THR A 72 12.36 -8.00 7.42
N GLY A 73 13.32 -7.17 7.04
CA GLY A 73 14.67 -7.63 6.73
C GLY A 73 14.72 -8.56 5.54
N ASN A 74 13.90 -8.26 4.52
CA ASN A 74 13.77 -9.05 3.29
C ASN A 74 13.22 -10.46 3.51
N ASN A 75 12.46 -10.64 4.57
CA ASN A 75 11.82 -11.92 4.86
C ASN A 75 10.45 -11.97 4.16
N GLN A 76 10.38 -12.70 3.06
CA GLN A 76 9.15 -12.77 2.27
C GLN A 76 7.98 -13.39 3.02
N SER A 77 8.25 -14.37 3.87
CA SER A 77 7.18 -15.01 4.65
C SER A 77 6.57 -14.03 5.63
N LYS A 78 7.41 -13.30 6.37
CA LYS A 78 6.91 -12.28 7.30
C LYS A 78 6.21 -11.15 6.56
N ALA A 79 6.77 -10.74 5.44
CA ALA A 79 6.18 -9.67 4.63
C ALA A 79 4.79 -10.06 4.13
N SER A 80 4.63 -11.30 3.66
CA SER A 80 3.33 -11.75 3.16
C SER A 80 2.27 -11.76 4.26
N VAL A 81 2.65 -12.15 5.47
CA VAL A 81 1.73 -12.09 6.61
C VAL A 81 1.36 -10.66 6.94
N MET A 82 2.36 -9.78 7.01
CA MET A 82 2.14 -8.37 7.30
C MET A 82 1.24 -7.70 6.27
N LEU A 83 1.44 -8.02 5.01
CA LEU A 83 0.64 -7.48 3.91
C LEU A 83 -0.73 -8.14 3.77
N GLY A 84 -0.89 -9.32 4.32
CA GLY A 84 -2.14 -10.06 4.18
C GLY A 84 -2.33 -10.65 2.80
N ILE A 85 -1.25 -10.98 2.10
CA ILE A 85 -1.32 -11.60 0.77
C ILE A 85 -0.53 -12.91 0.76
N ASN A 86 -0.82 -13.74 -0.20
CA ASN A 86 -0.14 -15.02 -0.36
C ASN A 86 1.33 -14.80 -0.71
N ARG A 87 2.22 -15.63 -0.16
CA ARG A 87 3.66 -15.50 -0.38
C ARG A 87 4.02 -15.59 -1.85
N GLY A 88 3.38 -16.51 -2.60
CA GLY A 88 3.63 -16.64 -4.03
C GLY A 88 3.21 -15.41 -4.79
N THR A 89 2.08 -14.83 -4.42
CA THR A 89 1.61 -13.58 -5.01
C THR A 89 2.59 -12.45 -4.75
N LEU A 90 3.05 -12.35 -3.51
CA LEU A 90 4.05 -11.33 -3.15
C LEU A 90 5.31 -11.48 -4.00
N ARG A 91 5.83 -12.72 -4.10
CA ARG A 91 7.04 -12.97 -4.86
C ARG A 91 6.89 -12.59 -6.32
N THR A 92 5.75 -12.94 -6.92
CA THR A 92 5.46 -12.59 -8.31
C THR A 92 5.44 -11.07 -8.50
N LYS A 93 4.79 -10.37 -7.58
CA LYS A 93 4.72 -8.91 -7.66
C LYS A 93 6.08 -8.26 -7.44
N LEU A 94 6.85 -8.75 -6.48
CA LEU A 94 8.20 -8.24 -6.25
C LEU A 94 9.05 -8.37 -7.50
N LYS A 95 8.96 -9.50 -8.18
CA LYS A 95 9.68 -9.70 -9.43
C LYS A 95 9.22 -8.73 -10.50
N SER A 96 7.90 -8.59 -10.65
CA SER A 96 7.36 -7.73 -11.70
C SER A 96 7.73 -6.26 -11.50
N TYR A 97 7.93 -5.86 -10.25
CA TYR A 97 8.34 -4.48 -9.93
C TYR A 97 9.86 -4.30 -9.86
N GLY A 98 10.62 -5.35 -10.10
CA GLY A 98 12.08 -5.27 -10.01
C GLY A 98 12.60 -5.12 -8.60
N LEU A 99 11.87 -5.61 -7.61
CA LEU A 99 12.20 -5.48 -6.20
C LEU A 99 12.79 -6.77 -5.60
N LEU A 100 12.96 -7.78 -6.40
CA LEU A 100 13.48 -9.05 -5.92
C LEU A 100 14.90 -9.27 -6.40
#